data_2e2e5e2e6e15590717eac6baba074b1c
#
_entry.id   2e2e5e2e6e15590717eac6baba074b1c
#
_cell.length_a   1.000
_cell.length_b   1.000
_cell.length_c   1.000
_cell.angle_alpha   90.00
_cell.angle_beta   90.00
_cell.angle_gamma   90.00
#
_symmetry.space_group_name_H-M   'P 1'
#
loop_
_entity.id
_entity.type
_entity.pdbx_description
1 polymer ?
#
loop_
_entity_poly.entity_id
_entity_poly.type
_entity_poly.pdbx_seq_one_letter_code
_entity_poly.pdbx_strand_id
1 'polypeptide(L)'
;MCRNIKTLFNFDPPATDEEIRAASLQFVRKLSGFNAPSKANEDAFDRAVDETAAVARRLIDSLKTAATPKNREEVAAAAKARSIERFGPRQQA
;
A
#
# COMPACT_ATOMS: atom_id res chain seq x y z
N MET A 1 -1.40 -8.36 10.55
CA MET A 1 -1.12 -7.82 9.23
C MET A 1 -1.36 -6.32 9.19
N CYS A 2 -0.54 -5.59 8.48
CA CYS A 2 -0.67 -4.13 8.40
C CYS A 2 -1.85 -3.74 7.50
N ARG A 3 -2.82 -3.01 8.05
CA ARG A 3 -4.00 -2.59 7.29
C ARG A 3 -3.73 -1.47 6.31
N ASN A 4 -2.59 -0.79 6.46
CA ASN A 4 -2.25 0.36 5.63
C ASN A 4 -1.52 -0.05 4.36
N ILE A 5 -1.10 -1.29 4.27
CA ILE A 5 -0.42 -1.80 3.09
C ILE A 5 -1.39 -2.69 2.33
N LYS A 6 -1.74 -2.26 1.14
CA LYS A 6 -2.70 -2.95 0.28
C LYS A 6 -1.98 -3.80 -0.74
N THR A 7 -2.67 -4.79 -1.25
CA THR A 7 -2.19 -5.53 -2.42
C THR A 7 -2.07 -4.56 -3.59
N LEU A 8 -0.93 -4.61 -4.27
CA LEU A 8 -0.68 -3.73 -5.42
C LEU A 8 -0.48 -4.49 -6.73
N PHE A 9 -0.36 -5.81 -6.66
CA PHE A 9 -0.12 -6.62 -7.84
C PHE A 9 -1.41 -6.94 -8.59
N ASN A 10 -1.30 -6.94 -9.92
CA ASN A 10 -2.37 -7.38 -10.81
C ASN A 10 -3.61 -6.48 -10.78
N PHE A 11 -3.38 -5.19 -10.92
CA PHE A 11 -4.43 -4.19 -11.06
C PHE A 11 -4.37 -3.53 -12.43
N ASP A 12 -5.49 -3.04 -12.88
CA ASP A 12 -5.59 -2.27 -14.10
C ASP A 12 -6.34 -0.96 -13.76
N PRO A 13 -5.70 0.19 -13.92
CA PRO A 13 -4.30 0.37 -14.31
C PRO A 13 -3.31 -0.12 -13.24
N PRO A 14 -2.07 -0.41 -13.65
CA PRO A 14 -1.06 -0.94 -12.71
C PRO A 14 -0.73 0.02 -11.59
N ALA A 15 -0.14 -0.52 -10.53
CA ALA A 15 0.30 0.29 -9.41
C ALA A 15 1.33 1.33 -9.85
N THR A 16 1.18 2.54 -9.34
CA THR A 16 2.11 3.63 -9.63
C THR A 16 3.29 3.58 -8.66
N ASP A 17 4.37 4.27 -9.04
CA ASP A 17 5.52 4.40 -8.16
C ASP A 17 5.15 5.07 -6.84
N GLU A 18 4.22 6.03 -6.89
CA GLU A 18 3.73 6.70 -5.68
C GLU A 18 3.04 5.73 -4.74
N GLU A 19 2.25 4.82 -5.26
CA GLU A 19 1.57 3.81 -4.45
C GLU A 19 2.56 2.85 -3.82
N ILE A 20 3.58 2.45 -4.57
CA ILE A 20 4.63 1.56 -4.09
C ILE A 20 5.43 2.26 -3.00
N ARG A 21 5.77 3.53 -3.21
CA ARG A 21 6.51 4.30 -2.22
C ARG A 21 5.70 4.51 -0.95
N ALA A 22 4.41 4.79 -1.07
CA ALA A 22 3.53 4.95 0.08
C ALA A 22 3.47 3.68 0.93
N ALA A 23 3.38 2.51 0.28
CA ALA A 23 3.39 1.23 0.98
C ALA A 23 4.74 0.99 1.67
N SER A 24 5.83 1.33 0.98
CA SER A 24 7.19 1.19 1.51
C SER A 24 7.40 2.09 2.73
N LEU A 25 6.89 3.30 2.68
CA LEU A 25 6.95 4.23 3.80
C LEU A 25 6.21 3.66 5.02
N GLN A 26 5.03 3.10 4.82
CA GLN A 26 4.28 2.49 5.92
C GLN A 26 5.04 1.33 6.53
N PHE A 27 5.66 0.51 5.71
CA PHE A 27 6.48 -0.60 6.17
C PHE A 27 7.63 -0.11 7.06
N VAL A 28 8.35 0.91 6.61
CA VAL A 28 9.48 1.47 7.37
C VAL A 28 9.00 2.11 8.67
N ARG A 29 7.86 2.80 8.63
CA ARG A 29 7.26 3.36 9.84
C ARG A 29 6.93 2.27 10.86
N LYS A 30 6.34 1.18 10.40
CA LYS A 30 5.97 0.07 11.28
C LYS A 30 7.19 -0.59 11.90
N LEU A 31 8.23 -0.82 11.10
CA LEU A 31 9.45 -1.46 11.59
C LEU A 31 10.19 -0.57 12.58
N SER A 32 10.31 0.71 12.27
CA SER A 32 11.12 1.62 13.07
C SER A 32 10.38 2.19 14.27
N GLY A 33 9.06 2.21 14.21
CA GLY A 33 8.26 2.88 15.21
C GLY A 33 8.19 4.39 15.07
N PHE A 34 8.82 4.95 14.03
CA PHE A 34 8.80 6.39 13.78
C PHE A 34 7.74 6.73 12.74
N ASN A 35 6.90 7.70 13.03
CA ASN A 35 6.04 8.30 11.99
C ASN A 35 6.88 9.17 11.06
N ALA A 36 7.82 9.89 11.65
CA ALA A 36 8.82 10.65 10.94
C ALA A 36 10.14 10.45 11.65
N PRO A 37 11.26 10.38 10.93
CA PRO A 37 12.55 10.16 11.57
C PRO A 37 13.02 11.39 12.31
N SER A 38 13.78 11.15 13.38
CA SER A 38 14.56 12.23 13.99
C SER A 38 15.62 12.68 13.00
N LYS A 39 16.16 13.87 13.20
CA LYS A 39 17.16 14.41 12.28
C LYS A 39 18.36 13.48 12.13
N ALA A 40 18.78 12.85 13.22
CA ALA A 40 19.90 11.93 13.18
C ALA A 40 19.62 10.68 12.36
N ASN A 41 18.36 10.33 12.15
CA ASN A 41 17.95 9.11 11.47
C ASN A 41 17.35 9.35 10.08
N GLU A 42 17.27 10.60 9.63
CA GLU A 42 16.65 10.91 8.33
C GLU A 42 17.26 10.14 7.18
N ASP A 43 18.58 10.13 7.08
CA ASP A 43 19.26 9.47 5.96
C ASP A 43 18.99 7.97 5.96
N ALA A 44 19.10 7.33 7.11
CA ALA A 44 18.83 5.90 7.21
C ALA A 44 17.37 5.56 6.89
N PHE A 45 16.46 6.38 7.40
CA PHE A 45 15.02 6.19 7.18
C PHE A 45 14.68 6.36 5.69
N ASP A 46 15.13 7.45 5.08
CA ASP A 46 14.83 7.74 3.69
C ASP A 46 15.44 6.70 2.75
N ARG A 47 16.66 6.25 3.05
CA ARG A 47 17.30 5.19 2.29
C ARG A 47 16.50 3.91 2.37
N ALA A 48 16.01 3.57 3.56
CA ALA A 48 15.21 2.36 3.74
C ALA A 48 13.92 2.42 2.91
N VAL A 49 13.27 3.59 2.86
CA VAL A 49 12.07 3.77 2.03
C VAL A 49 12.42 3.59 0.56
N ASP A 50 13.49 4.23 0.10
CA ASP A 50 13.91 4.16 -1.30
C ASP A 50 14.27 2.73 -1.70
N GLU A 51 15.03 2.03 -0.88
CA GLU A 51 15.44 0.66 -1.17
C GLU A 51 14.26 -0.30 -1.13
N THR A 52 13.36 -0.13 -0.17
CA THR A 52 12.16 -0.96 -0.07
C THR A 52 11.28 -0.74 -1.31
N ALA A 53 11.11 0.50 -1.73
CA ALA A 53 10.31 0.81 -2.91
C ALA A 53 10.92 0.18 -4.17
N ALA A 54 12.25 0.21 -4.30
CA ALA A 54 12.94 -0.39 -5.43
C ALA A 54 12.74 -1.91 -5.47
N VAL A 55 12.85 -2.58 -4.33
CA VAL A 55 12.63 -4.01 -4.23
C VAL A 55 11.16 -4.35 -4.57
N ALA A 56 10.23 -3.58 -4.03
CA ALA A 56 8.81 -3.79 -4.27
C ALA A 56 8.47 -3.61 -5.75
N ARG A 57 9.05 -2.61 -6.40
CA ARG A 57 8.86 -2.42 -7.84
C ARG A 57 9.36 -3.61 -8.63
N ARG A 58 10.55 -4.11 -8.32
CA ARG A 58 11.08 -5.28 -9.01
C ARG A 58 10.22 -6.51 -8.78
N LEU A 59 9.73 -6.70 -7.57
CA LEU A 59 8.85 -7.81 -7.27
C LEU A 59 7.58 -7.76 -8.11
N ILE A 60 6.89 -6.63 -8.07
CA ILE A 60 5.60 -6.46 -8.77
C ILE A 60 5.79 -6.64 -10.27
N ASP A 61 6.84 -6.08 -10.83
CA ASP A 61 7.10 -6.19 -12.27
C ASP A 61 7.53 -7.60 -12.69
N SER A 62 8.06 -8.38 -11.77
CA SER A 62 8.55 -9.73 -12.05
C SER A 62 7.49 -10.81 -11.85
N LEU A 63 6.45 -10.53 -11.11
CA LEU A 63 5.39 -11.51 -10.85
C LEU A 63 4.57 -11.75 -12.11
N LYS A 64 4.15 -12.99 -12.29
CA LYS A 64 3.36 -13.41 -13.44
C LYS A 64 2.12 -14.12 -12.96
N THR A 65 1.02 -13.92 -13.68
CA THR A 65 -0.23 -14.58 -13.37
C THR A 65 -1.07 -14.69 -14.63
N ALA A 66 -1.90 -15.72 -14.68
CA ALA A 66 -2.92 -15.85 -15.73
C ALA A 66 -4.24 -15.23 -15.30
N ALA A 67 -4.34 -14.75 -14.06
CA ALA A 67 -5.57 -14.15 -13.57
C ALA A 67 -5.81 -12.81 -14.23
N THR A 68 -7.08 -12.48 -14.47
CA THR A 68 -7.45 -11.19 -15.02
C THR A 68 -7.12 -10.09 -14.02
N PRO A 69 -6.52 -8.97 -14.47
CA PRO A 69 -6.26 -7.86 -13.58
C PRO A 69 -7.52 -7.34 -12.91
N LYS A 70 -7.39 -6.95 -11.67
CA LYS A 70 -8.49 -6.43 -10.88
C LYS A 70 -8.76 -4.98 -11.27
N ASN A 71 -10.03 -4.64 -11.39
CA ASN A 71 -10.42 -3.26 -11.61
C ASN A 71 -10.37 -2.51 -10.28
N ARG A 72 -9.64 -1.40 -10.25
CA ARG A 72 -9.45 -0.63 -9.04
C ARG A 72 -10.76 -0.09 -8.47
N GLU A 73 -11.63 0.38 -9.33
CA GLU A 73 -12.91 0.91 -8.89
C GLU A 73 -13.79 -0.17 -8.30
N GLU A 74 -13.81 -1.34 -8.90
CA GLU A 74 -14.57 -2.47 -8.38
C GLU A 74 -14.06 -2.92 -7.03
N VAL A 75 -12.74 -2.98 -6.87
CA VAL A 75 -12.14 -3.36 -5.59
C VAL A 75 -12.46 -2.34 -4.51
N ALA A 76 -12.38 -1.06 -4.83
CA ALA A 76 -12.71 0.00 -3.89
C ALA A 76 -14.19 -0.03 -3.52
N ALA A 77 -15.07 -0.25 -4.49
CA ALA A 77 -16.49 -0.35 -4.25
C ALA A 77 -16.84 -1.54 -3.37
N ALA A 78 -16.19 -2.67 -3.61
CA ALA A 78 -16.39 -3.87 -2.79
C ALA A 78 -15.93 -3.66 -1.36
N ALA A 79 -14.80 -2.97 -1.17
CA ALA A 79 -14.29 -2.65 0.15
C ALA A 79 -15.24 -1.72 0.89
N LYS A 80 -15.78 -0.73 0.19
CA LYS A 80 -16.75 0.19 0.76
C LYS A 80 -18.03 -0.54 1.16
N ALA A 81 -18.51 -1.42 0.29
CA ALA A 81 -19.70 -2.20 0.58
C ALA A 81 -19.52 -3.09 1.81
N ARG A 82 -18.36 -3.73 1.93
CA ARG A 82 -18.05 -4.55 3.11
C ARG A 82 -17.99 -3.71 4.37
N SER A 83 -17.46 -2.51 4.29
CA SER A 83 -17.40 -1.60 5.42
C SER A 83 -18.78 -1.20 5.89
N ILE A 84 -19.67 -0.88 4.95
CA ILE A 84 -21.05 -0.53 5.26
C ILE A 84 -21.78 -1.72 5.90
N GLU A 85 -21.58 -2.89 5.36
CA GLU A 85 -22.18 -4.10 5.87
C GLU A 85 -21.76 -4.42 7.30
N ARG A 86 -20.44 -4.24 7.57
CA ARG A 86 -19.87 -4.55 8.88
C ARG A 86 -20.31 -3.57 9.96
N PHE A 87 -20.33 -2.28 9.63
CA PHE A 87 -20.58 -1.22 10.60
C PHE A 87 -21.96 -0.59 10.43
N GLY A 88 -22.71 -1.03 9.44
CA GLY A 88 -23.99 -0.43 9.06
C GLY A 88 -23.80 0.88 8.33
N PRO A 89 -24.89 1.40 7.75
CA PRO A 89 -24.84 2.70 7.12
C PRO A 89 -24.42 3.75 8.14
N ARG A 90 -23.54 4.64 7.74
CA ARG A 90 -23.16 5.70 8.64
C ARG A 90 -24.34 6.58 8.91
N GLN A 91 -24.64 6.70 10.17
CA GLN A 91 -25.66 7.61 10.57
C GLN A 91 -25.11 9.03 10.57
N GLN A 92 -25.93 9.92 10.12
CA GLN A 92 -25.52 11.29 9.99
C GLN A 92 -25.93 12.12 11.19
N ALA A 93 -26.29 11.48 12.20
CA ALA A 93 -26.70 12.16 13.41
C ALA A 93 -25.60 13.02 13.95
#